data_1b6dc50eeac06daecc570145e96eb708
#
_entry.id   1b6dc50eeac06daecc570145e96eb708
#
_cell.length_a   1.000
_cell.length_b   1.000
_cell.length_c   1.000
_cell.angle_alpha   90.00
_cell.angle_beta   90.00
_cell.angle_gamma   90.00
#
_symmetry.space_group_name_H-M   'P 1'
#
loop_
_entity.id
_entity.type
_entity.pdbx_description
1 polymer ?
#
loop_
_entity_poly.entity_id
_entity_poly.type
_entity_poly.pdbx_seq_one_letter_code
_entity_poly.pdbx_strand_id
1 'polypeptide(L)'
;YRRQRQMCIRDSWKDCSVMIRGEAVWNLTLMFLQFWNYDEKEKDDVFSYKPDFKVFENIHNDGYVQPYSDSPTDEENVGEYTHINMINSANRYVYATTPYLVIDNEMKTALLLAAKNGIDVRILVPHIPDKWYVFAVTRSNYKDLIEGGVKIYEYTPGFVHGKSFVVDDKMAIVGTVNMDYRSYYLHYECGVWFYRSKVVMDVKRDYLETLSKSHQVTLEECRQVRLSIRIMRAILNLFSPMM
;
A
#
# COMPACT_ATOMS: atom_id res chain seq x y z
N TYR A 1 7.57 -12.39 -29.04
CA TYR A 1 6.40 -11.48 -28.95
C TYR A 1 5.85 -11.32 -27.53
N ARG A 2 5.70 -12.38 -26.74
CA ARG A 2 5.26 -12.28 -25.33
C ARG A 2 6.30 -11.62 -24.41
N ARG A 3 7.60 -11.87 -24.60
CA ARG A 3 8.67 -11.25 -23.80
C ARG A 3 8.82 -9.75 -24.06
N GLN A 4 8.66 -9.29 -25.29
CA GLN A 4 8.69 -7.87 -25.62
C GLN A 4 7.48 -7.10 -25.04
N ARG A 5 6.27 -7.69 -25.06
CA ARG A 5 5.10 -7.09 -24.38
C ARG A 5 5.29 -6.98 -22.87
N GLN A 6 5.89 -7.98 -22.22
CA GLN A 6 6.20 -7.92 -20.78
C GLN A 6 7.28 -6.87 -20.45
N MET A 7 8.29 -6.68 -21.30
CA MET A 7 9.26 -5.61 -21.15
C MET A 7 8.60 -4.22 -21.30
N CYS A 8 7.80 -4.00 -22.35
CA CYS A 8 7.10 -2.72 -22.53
C CYS A 8 6.13 -2.39 -21.38
N ILE A 9 5.46 -3.39 -20.79
CA ILE A 9 4.59 -3.19 -19.64
C ILE A 9 5.42 -2.81 -18.40
N ARG A 10 6.56 -3.45 -18.18
CA ARG A 10 7.45 -3.14 -17.03
C ARG A 10 8.07 -1.75 -17.14
N ASP A 11 8.41 -1.29 -18.32
CA ASP A 11 8.98 0.04 -18.54
C ASP A 11 7.99 1.17 -18.25
N SER A 12 6.67 0.87 -18.22
CA SER A 12 5.60 1.81 -17.88
C SER A 12 5.09 1.67 -16.44
N TRP A 13 5.71 0.81 -15.61
CA TRP A 13 5.32 0.67 -14.21
C TRP A 13 5.96 1.75 -13.35
N LYS A 14 5.12 2.43 -12.57
CA LYS A 14 5.57 3.34 -11.51
C LYS A 14 5.60 2.58 -10.20
N ASP A 15 6.78 2.26 -9.74
CA ASP A 15 7.01 1.63 -8.45
C ASP A 15 7.68 2.60 -7.46
N CYS A 16 7.76 2.21 -6.19
CA CYS A 16 8.47 2.95 -5.16
C CYS A 16 9.34 1.98 -4.33
N SER A 17 10.47 2.48 -3.86
CA SER A 17 11.36 1.74 -2.97
C SER A 17 12.06 2.69 -2.01
N VAL A 18 12.52 2.13 -0.89
CA VAL A 18 13.33 2.83 0.09
C VAL A 18 14.59 2.04 0.38
N MET A 19 15.69 2.74 0.60
CA MET A 19 16.93 2.15 1.07
C MET A 19 17.06 2.41 2.58
N ILE A 20 17.28 1.35 3.35
CA ILE A 20 17.48 1.42 4.79
C ILE A 20 18.92 1.06 5.11
N ARG A 21 19.50 1.80 6.02
CA ARG A 21 20.85 1.55 6.53
C ARG A 21 20.85 1.75 8.04
N GLY A 22 21.51 0.87 8.78
CA GLY A 22 21.58 0.94 10.23
C GLY A 22 20.91 -0.24 10.93
N GLU A 23 20.63 -0.11 12.21
CA GLU A 23 20.14 -1.19 13.07
C GLU A 23 18.80 -1.80 12.61
N ALA A 24 17.92 -0.99 12.01
CA ALA A 24 16.63 -1.45 11.50
C ALA A 24 16.74 -2.53 10.41
N VAL A 25 17.88 -2.64 9.74
CA VAL A 25 18.15 -3.70 8.75
C VAL A 25 18.14 -5.08 9.41
N TRP A 26 18.53 -5.16 10.69
CA TRP A 26 18.48 -6.42 11.43
C TRP A 26 17.06 -7.00 11.50
N ASN A 27 16.03 -6.17 11.69
CA ASN A 27 14.65 -6.64 11.68
C ASN A 27 14.23 -7.23 10.33
N LEU A 28 14.68 -6.62 9.20
CA LEU A 28 14.46 -7.18 7.87
C LEU A 28 15.17 -8.52 7.68
N THR A 29 16.39 -8.65 8.23
CA THR A 29 17.13 -9.92 8.22
C THR A 29 16.41 -10.99 9.03
N LEU A 30 15.90 -10.64 10.22
CA LEU A 30 15.10 -11.56 11.05
C LEU A 30 13.86 -12.06 10.31
N MET A 31 13.10 -11.15 9.69
CA MET A 31 11.91 -11.49 8.89
C MET A 31 12.27 -12.46 7.76
N PHE A 32 13.34 -12.16 7.00
CA PHE A 32 13.81 -13.05 5.94
C PHE A 32 14.17 -14.44 6.48
N LEU A 33 14.95 -14.51 7.56
CA LEU A 33 15.39 -15.78 8.16
C LEU A 33 14.22 -16.57 8.76
N GLN A 34 13.19 -15.91 9.29
CA GLN A 34 11.97 -16.58 9.73
C GLN A 34 11.27 -17.28 8.56
N PHE A 35 11.11 -16.61 7.43
CA PHE A 35 10.52 -17.22 6.24
C PHE A 35 11.42 -18.31 5.64
N TRP A 36 12.72 -18.07 5.59
CA TRP A 36 13.70 -19.05 5.10
C TRP A 36 13.65 -20.34 5.93
N ASN A 37 13.66 -20.22 7.25
CA ASN A 37 13.65 -21.34 8.17
C ASN A 37 12.27 -22.06 8.26
N TYR A 38 11.21 -21.51 7.65
CA TYR A 38 9.86 -22.08 7.77
C TYR A 38 9.77 -23.49 7.18
N ASP A 39 10.33 -23.68 5.98
CA ASP A 39 10.28 -24.94 5.24
C ASP A 39 11.57 -25.79 5.36
N GLU A 40 12.64 -25.24 5.96
CA GLU A 40 13.92 -25.93 6.06
C GLU A 40 13.92 -26.99 7.16
N LYS A 41 14.51 -28.16 6.85
CA LYS A 41 14.68 -29.27 7.83
C LYS A 41 15.70 -28.94 8.91
N GLU A 42 16.81 -28.32 8.52
CA GLU A 42 17.84 -27.81 9.41
C GLU A 42 17.72 -26.28 9.43
N LYS A 43 17.36 -25.76 10.61
CA LYS A 43 17.16 -24.33 10.78
C LYS A 43 18.48 -23.63 11.06
N ASP A 44 18.71 -22.56 10.34
CA ASP A 44 19.86 -21.68 10.58
C ASP A 44 19.76 -21.03 11.97
N ASP A 45 20.91 -20.92 12.65
CA ASP A 45 21.01 -20.07 13.83
C ASP A 45 20.93 -18.59 13.40
N VAL A 46 19.77 -18.02 13.67
CA VAL A 46 19.45 -16.64 13.31
C VAL A 46 20.49 -15.65 13.88
N PHE A 47 20.99 -15.90 15.09
CA PHE A 47 21.96 -15.01 15.75
C PHE A 47 23.34 -15.01 15.12
N SER A 48 23.69 -16.06 14.34
CA SER A 48 24.94 -16.09 13.57
C SER A 48 25.02 -15.00 12.50
N TYR A 49 23.87 -14.47 12.07
CA TYR A 49 23.77 -13.39 11.08
C TYR A 49 23.69 -11.99 11.71
N LYS A 50 23.69 -11.90 13.05
CA LYS A 50 23.58 -10.61 13.76
C LYS A 50 24.83 -9.76 13.52
N PRO A 51 24.67 -8.54 12.96
CA PRO A 51 25.82 -7.68 12.74
C PRO A 51 26.37 -7.11 14.04
N ASP A 52 27.64 -6.73 14.05
CA ASP A 52 28.14 -5.86 15.11
C ASP A 52 27.57 -4.46 14.90
N PHE A 53 26.67 -4.03 15.78
CA PHE A 53 25.98 -2.74 15.67
C PHE A 53 26.93 -1.54 15.79
N LYS A 54 28.15 -1.73 16.28
CA LYS A 54 29.18 -0.68 16.29
C LYS A 54 29.51 -0.12 14.90
N VAL A 55 29.34 -0.92 13.85
CA VAL A 55 29.51 -0.44 12.46
C VAL A 55 28.51 0.65 12.06
N PHE A 56 27.45 0.85 12.84
CA PHE A 56 26.40 1.83 12.60
C PHE A 56 26.50 3.07 13.48
N GLU A 57 27.44 3.17 14.43
CA GLU A 57 27.56 4.28 15.38
C GLU A 57 27.67 5.67 14.74
N ASN A 58 28.22 5.72 13.50
CA ASN A 58 28.37 6.96 12.75
C ASN A 58 27.18 7.28 11.81
N ILE A 59 26.11 6.49 11.84
CA ILE A 59 24.93 6.75 11.04
C ILE A 59 24.06 7.76 11.80
N HIS A 60 23.88 8.94 11.20
CA HIS A 60 22.97 9.94 11.75
C HIS A 60 21.52 9.46 11.61
N ASN A 61 20.85 9.37 12.72
CA ASN A 61 19.42 9.03 12.80
C ASN A 61 18.61 10.33 12.82
N ASP A 62 17.67 10.48 11.87
CA ASP A 62 16.82 11.65 11.72
C ASP A 62 15.35 11.38 12.09
N GLY A 63 15.06 10.22 12.66
CA GLY A 63 13.71 9.82 13.06
C GLY A 63 13.66 8.35 13.46
N TYR A 64 12.48 7.76 13.41
CA TYR A 64 12.26 6.35 13.77
C TYR A 64 11.93 5.55 12.51
N VAL A 65 12.49 4.34 12.45
CA VAL A 65 12.30 3.40 11.34
C VAL A 65 11.93 2.06 11.93
N GLN A 66 10.77 1.53 11.56
CA GLN A 66 10.28 0.24 12.04
C GLN A 66 9.87 -0.64 10.85
N PRO A 67 10.71 -1.58 10.46
CA PRO A 67 10.29 -2.67 9.57
C PRO A 67 9.26 -3.56 10.26
N TYR A 68 8.28 -4.02 9.51
CA TYR A 68 7.28 -5.00 9.95
C TYR A 68 6.99 -6.01 8.84
N SER A 69 6.50 -7.17 9.22
CA SER A 69 5.98 -8.19 8.32
C SER A 69 4.55 -8.54 8.66
N ASP A 70 3.86 -9.07 7.69
CA ASP A 70 2.55 -9.68 7.82
C ASP A 70 2.62 -11.14 7.34
N SER A 71 1.82 -12.00 7.93
CA SER A 71 1.86 -13.44 7.67
C SER A 71 0.45 -14.03 7.71
N PRO A 72 0.08 -14.88 6.74
CA PRO A 72 -1.22 -15.55 6.76
C PRO A 72 -1.27 -16.71 7.77
N THR A 73 -0.20 -16.95 8.51
CA THR A 73 -0.08 -18.10 9.46
C THR A 73 -0.23 -17.70 10.91
N ASP A 74 -0.43 -16.43 11.19
CA ASP A 74 -0.77 -15.91 12.52
C ASP A 74 -2.17 -15.26 12.48
N GLU A 75 -2.66 -14.81 13.64
CA GLU A 75 -4.00 -14.21 13.78
C GLU A 75 -3.96 -12.67 13.77
N GLU A 76 -2.80 -12.07 13.41
CA GLU A 76 -2.58 -10.63 13.47
C GLU A 76 -2.42 -10.02 12.07
N ASN A 77 -3.35 -9.18 11.64
CA ASN A 77 -3.32 -8.47 10.35
C ASN A 77 -2.50 -7.17 10.49
N VAL A 78 -1.19 -7.30 10.68
CA VAL A 78 -0.28 -6.18 10.99
C VAL A 78 -0.33 -5.10 9.92
N GLY A 79 -0.37 -5.49 8.64
CA GLY A 79 -0.43 -4.57 7.51
C GLY A 79 -1.68 -3.70 7.54
N GLU A 80 -2.84 -4.31 7.70
CA GLU A 80 -4.12 -3.62 7.76
C GLU A 80 -4.22 -2.71 9.00
N TYR A 81 -3.91 -3.26 10.18
CA TYR A 81 -3.97 -2.50 11.43
C TYR A 81 -3.02 -1.29 11.42
N THR A 82 -1.86 -1.43 10.79
CA THR A 82 -0.93 -0.32 10.62
C THR A 82 -1.52 0.77 9.72
N HIS A 83 -2.15 0.41 8.60
CA HIS A 83 -2.82 1.37 7.72
C HIS A 83 -3.99 2.06 8.43
N ILE A 84 -4.88 1.31 9.10
CA ILE A 84 -6.01 1.86 9.86
C ILE A 84 -5.53 2.81 10.97
N ASN A 85 -4.47 2.42 11.70
CA ASN A 85 -3.88 3.25 12.75
C ASN A 85 -3.35 4.58 12.20
N MET A 86 -2.67 4.55 11.05
CA MET A 86 -2.20 5.77 10.40
C MET A 86 -3.35 6.67 9.97
N ILE A 87 -4.43 6.10 9.40
CA ILE A 87 -5.62 6.84 8.99
C ILE A 87 -6.28 7.50 10.22
N ASN A 88 -6.46 6.74 11.31
CA ASN A 88 -7.10 7.23 12.53
C ASN A 88 -6.28 8.28 13.28
N SER A 89 -4.95 8.28 13.12
CA SER A 89 -4.05 9.26 13.74
C SER A 89 -3.88 10.55 12.92
N ALA A 90 -4.46 10.62 11.72
CA ALA A 90 -4.37 11.77 10.85
C ALA A 90 -5.14 12.98 11.40
N ASN A 91 -4.53 14.16 11.22
CA ASN A 91 -5.15 15.44 11.60
C ASN A 91 -5.34 16.39 10.42
N ARG A 92 -4.60 16.21 9.32
CA ARG A 92 -4.65 17.08 8.14
C ARG A 92 -4.90 16.31 6.86
N TYR A 93 -4.13 15.24 6.61
CA TYR A 93 -4.24 14.49 5.38
C TYR A 93 -3.74 13.05 5.50
N VAL A 94 -4.30 12.19 4.65
CA VAL A 94 -3.84 10.82 4.35
C VAL A 94 -3.72 10.68 2.85
N TYR A 95 -2.52 10.40 2.35
CA TYR A 95 -2.27 10.12 0.94
C TYR A 95 -1.77 8.70 0.79
N ALA A 96 -2.47 7.89 0.03
CA ALA A 96 -2.17 6.50 -0.20
C ALA A 96 -1.99 6.18 -1.69
N THR A 97 -1.01 5.35 -2.01
CA THR A 97 -0.85 4.75 -3.34
C THR A 97 -1.00 3.25 -3.20
N THR A 98 -1.83 2.66 -4.04
CA THR A 98 -2.02 1.21 -4.09
C THR A 98 -2.42 0.75 -5.50
N PRO A 99 -1.91 -0.38 -6.00
CA PRO A 99 -2.36 -0.92 -7.29
C PRO A 99 -3.79 -1.45 -7.25
N TYR A 100 -4.25 -1.88 -6.07
CA TYR A 100 -5.58 -2.46 -5.87
C TYR A 100 -6.29 -1.81 -4.70
N LEU A 101 -7.58 -1.55 -4.85
CA LEU A 101 -8.45 -0.98 -3.82
C LEU A 101 -9.64 -1.93 -3.61
N VAL A 102 -9.35 -3.09 -3.04
CA VAL A 102 -10.32 -4.18 -2.77
C VAL A 102 -10.43 -4.35 -1.27
N ILE A 103 -10.95 -3.32 -0.63
CA ILE A 103 -10.95 -3.13 0.82
C ILE A 103 -12.19 -3.76 1.48
N ASP A 104 -12.02 -4.16 2.72
CA ASP A 104 -13.08 -4.59 3.62
C ASP A 104 -13.86 -3.43 4.25
N ASN A 105 -14.75 -3.76 5.18
CA ASN A 105 -15.58 -2.76 5.84
C ASN A 105 -14.82 -1.91 6.85
N GLU A 106 -13.83 -2.47 7.52
CA GLU A 106 -13.01 -1.83 8.53
C GLU A 106 -12.17 -0.72 7.90
N MET A 107 -11.45 -1.04 6.84
CA MET A 107 -10.66 -0.09 6.07
C MET A 107 -11.56 0.98 5.41
N LYS A 108 -12.68 0.56 4.81
CA LYS A 108 -13.65 1.49 4.21
C LYS A 108 -14.19 2.48 5.24
N THR A 109 -14.53 1.99 6.43
CA THR A 109 -15.03 2.82 7.53
C THR A 109 -13.98 3.81 8.01
N ALA A 110 -12.73 3.38 8.19
CA ALA A 110 -11.63 4.26 8.59
C ALA A 110 -11.43 5.42 7.60
N LEU A 111 -11.38 5.12 6.29
CA LEU A 111 -11.25 6.13 5.23
C LEU A 111 -12.41 7.12 5.22
N LEU A 112 -13.66 6.61 5.34
CA LEU A 112 -14.87 7.44 5.34
C LEU A 112 -14.95 8.34 6.58
N LEU A 113 -14.62 7.82 7.76
CA LEU A 113 -14.61 8.60 9.00
C LEU A 113 -13.54 9.70 8.95
N ALA A 114 -12.32 9.40 8.48
CA ALA A 114 -11.29 10.39 8.31
C ALA A 114 -11.75 11.52 7.37
N ALA A 115 -12.30 11.20 6.20
CA ALA A 115 -12.79 12.19 5.25
C ALA A 115 -13.96 13.04 5.83
N LYS A 116 -14.90 12.41 6.53
CA LYS A 116 -16.02 13.12 7.18
C LYS A 116 -15.56 14.03 8.33
N ASN A 117 -14.46 13.71 8.97
CA ASN A 117 -13.83 14.56 9.99
C ASN A 117 -13.01 15.73 9.39
N GLY A 118 -13.03 15.89 8.05
CA GLY A 118 -12.35 17.00 7.37
C GLY A 118 -10.90 16.72 7.00
N ILE A 119 -10.43 15.48 7.15
CA ILE A 119 -9.10 15.05 6.73
C ILE A 119 -9.08 14.94 5.19
N ASP A 120 -8.04 15.47 4.55
CA ASP A 120 -7.85 15.36 3.11
C ASP A 120 -7.34 13.94 2.75
N VAL A 121 -8.28 13.03 2.49
CA VAL A 121 -7.98 11.64 2.13
C VAL A 121 -7.90 11.50 0.62
N ARG A 122 -6.73 11.09 0.11
CA ARG A 122 -6.49 10.88 -1.32
C ARG A 122 -5.91 9.49 -1.57
N ILE A 123 -6.51 8.76 -2.48
CA ILE A 123 -6.06 7.43 -2.90
C ILE A 123 -5.68 7.49 -4.39
N LEU A 124 -4.48 7.02 -4.70
CA LEU A 124 -3.94 6.96 -6.04
C LEU A 124 -3.86 5.49 -6.48
N VAL A 125 -4.49 5.18 -7.61
CA VAL A 125 -4.61 3.84 -8.17
C VAL A 125 -4.23 3.85 -9.67
N PRO A 126 -3.99 2.69 -10.32
CA PRO A 126 -3.76 2.65 -11.76
C PRO A 126 -5.01 3.01 -12.57
N HIS A 127 -4.83 3.70 -13.70
CA HIS A 127 -5.87 3.85 -14.74
C HIS A 127 -5.93 2.64 -15.67
N ILE A 128 -4.76 2.06 -15.98
CA ILE A 128 -4.62 0.90 -16.87
C ILE A 128 -4.50 -0.36 -16.00
N PRO A 129 -5.45 -1.31 -16.09
CA PRO A 129 -5.40 -2.52 -15.26
C PRO A 129 -4.39 -3.54 -15.77
N ASP A 130 -3.79 -4.29 -14.84
CA ASP A 130 -3.10 -5.55 -15.12
C ASP A 130 -4.08 -6.73 -15.15
N LYS A 131 -5.10 -6.69 -14.27
CA LYS A 131 -6.19 -7.69 -14.13
C LYS A 131 -7.54 -6.99 -14.17
N TRP A 132 -8.29 -7.21 -15.23
CA TRP A 132 -9.56 -6.51 -15.48
C TRP A 132 -10.60 -6.73 -14.37
N TYR A 133 -10.65 -7.93 -13.78
CA TYR A 133 -11.64 -8.28 -12.75
C TYR A 133 -11.33 -7.60 -11.41
N VAL A 134 -10.06 -7.56 -10.99
CA VAL A 134 -9.62 -6.82 -9.79
C VAL A 134 -9.90 -5.32 -9.96
N PHE A 135 -9.64 -4.79 -11.14
CA PHE A 135 -9.94 -3.40 -11.45
C PHE A 135 -11.43 -3.08 -11.45
N ALA A 136 -12.26 -4.04 -11.88
CA ALA A 136 -13.71 -3.88 -11.80
C ALA A 136 -14.20 -3.79 -10.35
N VAL A 137 -13.63 -4.59 -9.44
CA VAL A 137 -13.91 -4.52 -7.99
C VAL A 137 -13.33 -3.23 -7.38
N THR A 138 -12.09 -2.86 -7.70
CA THR A 138 -11.52 -1.57 -7.31
C THR A 138 -12.47 -0.42 -7.63
N ARG A 139 -12.96 -0.33 -8.87
CA ARG A 139 -13.91 0.70 -9.29
C ARG A 139 -15.31 0.58 -8.67
N SER A 140 -15.68 -0.55 -8.10
CA SER A 140 -16.95 -0.68 -7.38
C SER A 140 -16.97 0.11 -6.07
N ASN A 141 -15.81 0.30 -5.44
CA ASN A 141 -15.65 1.04 -4.20
C ASN A 141 -15.64 2.57 -4.39
N TYR A 142 -15.39 3.07 -5.61
CA TYR A 142 -15.19 4.50 -5.87
C TYR A 142 -16.40 5.35 -5.47
N LYS A 143 -17.59 4.94 -5.88
CA LYS A 143 -18.80 5.74 -5.65
C LYS A 143 -18.99 6.05 -4.17
N ASP A 144 -18.96 5.03 -3.32
CA ASP A 144 -19.22 5.17 -1.89
C ASP A 144 -18.11 6.00 -1.21
N LEU A 145 -16.84 5.77 -1.59
CA LEU A 145 -15.71 6.50 -1.05
C LEU A 145 -15.78 7.99 -1.44
N ILE A 146 -16.08 8.29 -2.71
CA ILE A 146 -16.15 9.67 -3.22
C ILE A 146 -17.37 10.38 -2.60
N GLU A 147 -18.54 9.73 -2.48
CA GLU A 147 -19.72 10.27 -1.78
C GLU A 147 -19.42 10.57 -0.30
N GLY A 148 -18.51 9.80 0.31
CA GLY A 148 -18.04 10.01 1.67
C GLY A 148 -16.96 11.07 1.84
N GLY A 149 -16.46 11.67 0.73
CA GLY A 149 -15.46 12.74 0.76
C GLY A 149 -14.01 12.31 0.45
N VAL A 150 -13.77 11.02 0.22
CA VAL A 150 -12.46 10.51 -0.22
C VAL A 150 -12.22 10.90 -1.67
N LYS A 151 -11.01 11.36 -2.01
CA LYS A 151 -10.62 11.73 -3.37
C LYS A 151 -9.83 10.58 -4.00
N ILE A 152 -10.27 10.10 -5.15
CA ILE A 152 -9.63 9.00 -5.88
C ILE A 152 -9.01 9.54 -7.16
N TYR A 153 -7.77 9.13 -7.42
CA TYR A 153 -6.99 9.53 -8.58
C TYR A 153 -6.50 8.30 -9.34
N GLU A 154 -6.68 8.28 -10.66
CA GLU A 154 -6.18 7.23 -11.54
C GLU A 154 -4.93 7.71 -12.28
N TYR A 155 -3.79 7.03 -12.07
CA TYR A 155 -2.54 7.32 -12.76
C TYR A 155 -2.61 6.93 -14.22
N THR A 156 -2.52 7.92 -15.12
CA THR A 156 -2.78 7.73 -16.55
C THR A 156 -1.56 7.31 -17.40
N PRO A 157 -0.30 7.66 -17.05
CA PRO A 157 0.83 7.33 -17.92
C PRO A 157 1.18 5.86 -18.00
N GLY A 158 0.75 5.05 -17.02
CA GLY A 158 1.08 3.63 -16.96
C GLY A 158 0.41 2.93 -15.79
N PHE A 159 1.01 1.82 -15.35
CA PHE A 159 0.56 1.08 -14.19
C PHE A 159 1.31 1.53 -12.93
N VAL A 160 0.61 2.12 -11.97
CA VAL A 160 1.19 2.40 -10.64
C VAL A 160 1.13 1.15 -9.78
N HIS A 161 2.31 0.68 -9.36
CA HIS A 161 2.47 -0.52 -8.53
C HIS A 161 3.07 -0.22 -7.15
N GLY A 162 3.47 1.01 -6.90
CA GLY A 162 3.93 1.45 -5.58
C GLY A 162 2.86 1.27 -4.51
N LYS A 163 3.28 0.88 -3.29
CA LYS A 163 2.45 0.84 -2.10
C LYS A 163 3.08 1.77 -1.09
N SER A 164 2.45 2.90 -0.90
CA SER A 164 2.94 3.90 0.03
C SER A 164 1.80 4.63 0.72
N PHE A 165 2.04 4.99 1.96
CA PHE A 165 1.18 5.89 2.73
C PHE A 165 2.00 7.05 3.24
N VAL A 166 1.43 8.23 3.29
CA VAL A 166 2.01 9.37 3.98
C VAL A 166 0.93 10.16 4.71
N VAL A 167 1.20 10.50 5.97
CA VAL A 167 0.25 11.16 6.87
C VAL A 167 0.93 12.35 7.54
N ASP A 168 0.32 13.51 7.40
CA ASP A 168 0.59 14.74 8.18
C ASP A 168 2.04 15.25 8.20
N ASP A 169 2.87 14.91 7.23
CA ASP A 169 4.33 15.18 7.22
C ASP A 169 5.09 14.49 8.37
N LYS A 170 4.46 13.52 9.03
CA LYS A 170 5.02 12.87 10.23
C LYS A 170 5.29 11.39 10.03
N MET A 171 4.44 10.71 9.29
CA MET A 171 4.50 9.26 9.12
C MET A 171 4.47 8.89 7.64
N ALA A 172 5.19 7.84 7.28
CA ALA A 172 5.08 7.20 5.98
C ALA A 172 5.26 5.70 6.09
N ILE A 173 4.70 4.96 5.15
CA ILE A 173 4.97 3.55 4.90
C ILE A 173 5.40 3.39 3.45
N VAL A 174 6.37 2.53 3.22
CA VAL A 174 6.69 1.97 1.91
C VAL A 174 6.88 0.47 2.09
N GLY A 175 6.22 -0.32 1.26
CA GLY A 175 6.27 -1.77 1.40
C GLY A 175 5.60 -2.52 0.26
N THR A 176 5.21 -3.77 0.57
CA THR A 176 4.58 -4.67 -0.40
C THR A 176 3.06 -4.77 -0.22
N VAL A 177 2.53 -4.31 0.92
CA VAL A 177 1.12 -4.44 1.33
C VAL A 177 0.21 -3.59 0.44
N ASN A 178 -0.64 -4.23 -0.37
CA ASN A 178 -1.71 -3.55 -1.09
C ASN A 178 -2.91 -3.27 -0.17
N MET A 179 -3.83 -2.41 -0.62
CA MET A 179 -5.13 -2.24 0.03
C MET A 179 -6.13 -3.26 -0.54
N ASP A 180 -5.87 -4.54 -0.30
CA ASP A 180 -6.75 -5.64 -0.72
C ASP A 180 -6.74 -6.79 0.29
N TYR A 181 -7.79 -7.63 0.23
CA TYR A 181 -7.94 -8.81 1.10
C TYR A 181 -6.76 -9.76 1.01
N ARG A 182 -6.20 -9.93 -0.19
CA ARG A 182 -5.10 -10.87 -0.39
C ARG A 182 -3.86 -10.45 0.36
N SER A 183 -3.50 -9.17 0.31
CA SER A 183 -2.34 -8.65 1.05
C SER A 183 -2.58 -8.64 2.56
N TYR A 184 -3.79 -8.32 3.01
CA TYR A 184 -4.08 -8.22 4.45
C TYR A 184 -4.26 -9.58 5.15
N TYR A 185 -4.73 -10.62 4.42
CA TYR A 185 -5.13 -11.88 5.08
C TYR A 185 -4.45 -13.13 4.55
N LEU A 186 -3.88 -13.11 3.35
CA LEU A 186 -3.51 -14.32 2.62
C LEU A 186 -2.05 -14.35 2.13
N HIS A 187 -1.31 -13.27 2.30
CA HIS A 187 0.05 -13.15 1.79
C HIS A 187 1.06 -12.88 2.90
N TYR A 188 2.30 -13.31 2.65
CA TYR A 188 3.46 -12.79 3.35
C TYR A 188 3.81 -11.43 2.76
N GLU A 189 3.75 -10.41 3.59
CA GLU A 189 4.02 -9.03 3.19
C GLU A 189 5.06 -8.40 4.11
N CYS A 190 5.71 -7.35 3.65
CA CYS A 190 6.58 -6.55 4.49
C CYS A 190 6.45 -5.06 4.18
N GLY A 191 6.69 -4.26 5.18
CA GLY A 191 6.69 -2.82 5.06
C GLY A 191 7.69 -2.18 6.02
N VAL A 192 7.94 -0.93 5.76
CA VAL A 192 8.75 -0.10 6.66
C VAL A 192 7.95 1.15 7.01
N TRP A 193 7.72 1.31 8.28
CA TRP A 193 7.09 2.50 8.84
C TRP A 193 8.15 3.50 9.28
N PHE A 194 7.95 4.76 8.91
CA PHE A 194 8.82 5.89 9.21
C PHE A 194 8.07 6.92 10.03
N TYR A 195 8.71 7.43 11.08
CA TYR A 195 8.16 8.49 11.90
C TYR A 195 9.16 9.63 12.09
N ARG A 196 8.76 10.85 11.71
CA ARG A 196 9.56 12.09 11.81
C ARG A 196 10.93 12.02 11.13
N SER A 197 11.09 11.17 10.13
CA SER A 197 12.26 11.07 9.29
C SER A 197 12.10 11.89 8.01
N LYS A 198 13.20 12.34 7.43
CA LYS A 198 13.20 13.09 6.15
C LYS A 198 12.57 12.30 5.01
N VAL A 199 12.68 10.97 5.03
CA VAL A 199 12.08 10.10 4.03
C VAL A 199 10.56 10.29 3.92
N VAL A 200 9.88 10.70 5.00
CA VAL A 200 8.44 11.01 4.96
C VAL A 200 8.13 12.09 3.91
N MET A 201 8.98 13.12 3.83
CA MET A 201 8.82 14.19 2.85
C MET A 201 9.21 13.74 1.43
N ASP A 202 10.12 12.78 1.30
CA ASP A 202 10.47 12.21 0.00
C ASP A 202 9.31 11.36 -0.54
N VAL A 203 8.68 10.53 0.29
CA VAL A 203 7.46 9.77 -0.06
C VAL A 203 6.33 10.71 -0.46
N LYS A 204 6.12 11.80 0.29
CA LYS A 204 5.11 12.81 -0.04
C LYS A 204 5.39 13.46 -1.40
N ARG A 205 6.62 13.81 -1.68
CA ARG A 205 7.02 14.44 -2.95
C ARG A 205 6.78 13.49 -4.12
N ASP A 206 7.18 12.22 -4.00
CA ASP A 206 6.92 11.19 -5.01
C ASP A 206 5.41 11.01 -5.26
N TYR A 207 4.63 10.99 -4.18
CA TYR A 207 3.16 10.93 -4.26
C TYR A 207 2.60 12.13 -5.05
N LEU A 208 2.97 13.34 -4.69
CA LEU A 208 2.44 14.57 -5.32
C LEU A 208 2.88 14.68 -6.79
N GLU A 209 4.10 14.27 -7.13
CA GLU A 209 4.56 14.20 -8.51
C GLU A 209 3.75 13.20 -9.32
N THR A 210 3.45 12.02 -8.75
CA THR A 210 2.62 11.00 -9.39
C THR A 210 1.17 11.48 -9.53
N LEU A 211 0.65 12.15 -8.51
CA LEU A 211 -0.69 12.75 -8.51
C LEU A 211 -0.86 13.78 -9.63
N SER A 212 0.18 14.59 -9.90
CA SER A 212 0.14 15.61 -10.96
C SER A 212 -0.06 15.04 -12.37
N LYS A 213 0.20 13.74 -12.54
CA LYS A 213 0.04 12.97 -13.78
C LYS A 213 -1.21 12.08 -13.77
N SER A 214 -2.10 12.30 -12.80
CA SER A 214 -3.26 11.44 -12.55
C SER A 214 -4.57 12.19 -12.80
N HIS A 215 -5.58 11.45 -13.24
CA HIS A 215 -6.94 11.96 -13.41
C HIS A 215 -7.72 11.79 -12.10
N GLN A 216 -8.33 12.85 -11.62
CA GLN A 216 -9.25 12.77 -10.47
C GLN A 216 -10.60 12.21 -10.92
N VAL A 217 -11.00 11.09 -10.35
CA VAL A 217 -12.29 10.45 -10.64
C VAL A 217 -13.40 11.26 -9.99
N THR A 218 -14.42 11.60 -10.77
CA THR A 218 -15.59 12.34 -10.30
C THR A 218 -16.75 11.43 -9.93
N LEU A 219 -17.62 11.92 -9.06
CA LEU A 219 -18.85 11.19 -8.71
C LEU A 219 -19.77 11.00 -9.94
N GLU A 220 -19.77 11.96 -10.86
CA GLU A 220 -20.56 11.90 -12.08
C GLU A 220 -20.10 10.75 -12.97
N GLU A 221 -18.80 10.57 -13.17
CA GLU A 221 -18.23 9.41 -13.90
C GLU A 221 -18.66 8.09 -13.26
N CYS A 222 -18.70 8.01 -11.93
CA CYS A 222 -19.19 6.81 -11.22
C CYS A 222 -20.69 6.55 -11.45
N ARG A 223 -21.51 7.59 -11.59
CA ARG A 223 -22.95 7.49 -11.82
C ARG A 223 -23.32 7.15 -13.26
N GLN A 224 -22.51 7.54 -14.23
CA GLN A 224 -22.74 7.31 -15.66
C GLN A 224 -22.44 5.86 -16.09
N VAL A 225 -21.95 5.01 -15.19
CA VAL A 225 -21.65 3.59 -15.50
C VAL A 225 -22.95 2.83 -15.80
N ARG A 226 -22.96 2.10 -16.93
CA ARG A 226 -24.09 1.27 -17.40
C ARG A 226 -24.52 0.28 -16.31
N LEU A 227 -25.82 0.04 -16.21
CA LEU A 227 -26.41 -0.87 -15.21
C LEU A 227 -25.80 -2.29 -15.27
N SER A 228 -25.56 -2.82 -16.47
CA SER A 228 -24.94 -4.14 -16.68
C SER A 228 -23.53 -4.22 -16.05
N ILE A 229 -22.71 -3.15 -16.18
CA ILE A 229 -21.39 -3.08 -15.57
C ILE A 229 -21.51 -2.98 -14.03
N ARG A 230 -22.49 -2.24 -13.54
CA ARG A 230 -22.72 -2.14 -12.08
C ARG A 230 -23.11 -3.50 -11.49
N ILE A 231 -24.01 -4.25 -12.14
CA ILE A 231 -24.39 -5.61 -11.73
C ILE A 231 -23.16 -6.53 -11.76
N MET A 232 -22.37 -6.52 -12.84
CA MET A 232 -21.16 -7.31 -12.94
C MET A 232 -20.18 -6.99 -11.80
N ARG A 233 -19.93 -5.71 -11.51
CA ARG A 233 -19.07 -5.28 -10.40
C ARG A 233 -19.60 -5.75 -9.06
N ALA A 234 -20.91 -5.68 -8.82
CA ALA A 234 -21.52 -6.17 -7.59
C ALA A 234 -21.35 -7.67 -7.42
N ILE A 235 -21.52 -8.45 -8.49
CA ILE A 235 -21.27 -9.90 -8.48
C ILE A 235 -19.80 -10.20 -8.20
N LEU A 236 -18.86 -9.52 -8.87
CA LEU A 236 -17.43 -9.70 -8.62
C LEU A 236 -17.05 -9.32 -7.18
N ASN A 237 -17.67 -8.29 -6.62
CA ASN A 237 -17.41 -7.86 -5.25
C ASN A 237 -17.80 -8.90 -4.19
N LEU A 238 -18.72 -9.82 -4.47
CA LEU A 238 -19.01 -10.96 -3.59
C LEU A 238 -17.82 -11.91 -3.45
N PHE A 239 -16.94 -11.91 -4.44
CA PHE A 239 -15.71 -12.74 -4.46
C PHE A 239 -14.46 -11.95 -4.04
N SER A 240 -14.61 -10.71 -3.60
CA SER A 240 -13.46 -9.86 -3.20
C SER A 240 -12.54 -10.50 -2.15
N PRO A 241 -13.02 -11.31 -1.16
CA PRO A 241 -12.13 -11.99 -0.22
C PRO A 241 -11.25 -13.08 -0.85
N MET A 242 -11.53 -13.46 -2.10
CA MET A 242 -10.77 -14.48 -2.84
C MET A 242 -9.81 -13.89 -3.89
N MET A 243 -9.70 -12.55 -3.97
CA MET A 243 -8.95 -11.81 -5.00
C MET A 243 -7.63 -11.25 -4.49
#